data_507bb025b2a11ff65f469130cda113b6
#
_entry.id   507bb025b2a11ff65f469130cda113b6
#
_cell.length_a   1.000
_cell.length_b   1.000
_cell.length_c   1.000
_cell.angle_alpha   90.00
_cell.angle_beta   90.00
_cell.angle_gamma   90.00
#
_symmetry.space_group_name_H-M   'P 1'
#
loop_
_entity.id
_entity.type
_entity.pdbx_description
1 polymer ?
#
loop_
_entity_poly.entity_id
_entity_poly.type
_entity_poly.pdbx_seq_one_letter_code
_entity_poly.pdbx_strand_id
1 'polypeptide(L)'
;MRSYLFDVIRFWIDEFDIDGIRLDCANVLDFNFMKEMRSQTEAMKEDFWLMGEVIHGDYSRWVNNEMLHSVTNYELHKSLYSGFNDHNFFEIAHNVRRLEAIGRQLYTFVDNHDEDRIATKLKLREHLFPIYICLFTLPGIPSIYYGGEWGVEGKRTNTSDEALRPAISIEQEGELHCELTDLIAQLGQIHSQQEPLHTGRLPGTAADQRQYAFARHGEDSVIITAVNNDDEPAELAIPVPLQAGEAVNLLEPADRSPFQTGRST
;
A
#
# COMPACT_ATOMS: atom_id res chain seq x y z
N MET A 1 3.03 23.19 -26.18
CA MET A 1 2.35 22.17 -25.36
C MET A 1 2.98 22.03 -23.96
N ARG A 2 4.29 21.73 -23.83
CA ARG A 2 4.93 21.58 -22.50
C ARG A 2 4.78 22.83 -21.64
N SER A 3 5.12 24.01 -22.17
CA SER A 3 4.97 25.29 -21.48
C SER A 3 3.55 25.50 -20.92
N TYR A 4 2.53 25.22 -21.75
CA TYR A 4 1.14 25.32 -21.33
C TYR A 4 0.82 24.38 -20.14
N LEU A 5 1.32 23.15 -20.16
CA LEU A 5 1.10 22.21 -19.05
C LEU A 5 1.79 22.68 -17.75
N PHE A 6 2.98 23.27 -17.84
CA PHE A 6 3.65 23.84 -16.66
C PHE A 6 2.91 25.09 -16.14
N ASP A 7 2.34 25.91 -17.02
CA ASP A 7 1.50 27.04 -16.61
C ASP A 7 0.22 26.56 -15.91
N VAL A 8 -0.36 25.43 -16.35
CA VAL A 8 -1.51 24.80 -15.67
C VAL A 8 -1.12 24.29 -14.28
N ILE A 9 0.03 23.61 -14.14
CA ILE A 9 0.49 23.15 -12.84
C ILE A 9 0.71 24.34 -11.91
N ARG A 10 1.37 25.41 -12.38
CA ARG A 10 1.57 26.63 -11.62
C ARG A 10 0.25 27.24 -11.15
N PHE A 11 -0.73 27.33 -12.06
CA PHE A 11 -2.07 27.81 -11.72
C PHE A 11 -2.70 27.01 -10.57
N TRP A 12 -2.61 25.67 -10.61
CA TRP A 12 -3.16 24.82 -9.55
C TRP A 12 -2.41 24.99 -8.22
N ILE A 13 -1.09 25.19 -8.25
CA ILE A 13 -0.30 25.50 -7.05
C ILE A 13 -0.72 26.85 -6.49
N ASP A 14 -0.77 27.91 -7.32
CA ASP A 14 -1.00 29.29 -6.89
C ASP A 14 -2.43 29.49 -6.38
N GLU A 15 -3.44 28.87 -7.01
CA GLU A 15 -4.86 29.07 -6.69
C GLU A 15 -5.39 28.08 -5.63
N PHE A 16 -4.86 26.86 -5.57
CA PHE A 16 -5.42 25.79 -4.74
C PHE A 16 -4.39 25.16 -3.78
N ASP A 17 -3.15 25.64 -3.80
CA ASP A 17 -2.05 25.17 -2.94
C ASP A 17 -1.86 23.63 -2.95
N ILE A 18 -2.01 23.01 -4.13
CA ILE A 18 -1.83 21.56 -4.26
C ILE A 18 -0.38 21.14 -3.94
N ASP A 19 -0.21 19.96 -3.35
CA ASP A 19 1.08 19.40 -2.94
C ASP A 19 1.66 18.38 -3.93
N GLY A 20 0.93 18.08 -5.00
CA GLY A 20 1.40 17.12 -6.00
C GLY A 20 0.37 16.87 -7.08
N ILE A 21 0.77 16.07 -8.07
CA ILE A 21 -0.09 15.64 -9.17
C ILE A 21 0.08 14.16 -9.46
N ARG A 22 -0.99 13.53 -9.92
CA ARG A 22 -0.99 12.19 -10.49
C ARG A 22 -1.02 12.30 -12.01
N LEU A 23 -0.08 11.63 -12.67
CA LEU A 23 -0.01 11.52 -14.13
C LEU A 23 -0.70 10.25 -14.59
N ASP A 24 -1.75 10.43 -15.34
CA ASP A 24 -2.46 9.33 -16.01
C ASP A 24 -1.58 8.69 -17.07
N CYS A 25 -1.64 7.35 -17.22
CA CYS A 25 -0.86 6.61 -18.22
C CYS A 25 0.61 7.03 -18.32
N ALA A 26 1.29 7.21 -17.18
CA ALA A 26 2.67 7.72 -17.16
C ALA A 26 3.68 6.87 -17.93
N ASN A 27 3.36 5.59 -18.16
CA ASN A 27 4.20 4.68 -18.95
C ASN A 27 4.33 5.06 -20.42
N VAL A 28 3.44 5.91 -20.97
CA VAL A 28 3.51 6.39 -22.35
C VAL A 28 4.05 7.81 -22.49
N LEU A 29 4.33 8.47 -21.36
CA LEU A 29 4.87 9.82 -21.38
C LEU A 29 6.36 9.83 -21.74
N ASP A 30 6.78 10.90 -22.41
CA ASP A 30 8.19 11.13 -22.76
C ASP A 30 9.06 11.35 -21.50
N PHE A 31 10.15 10.62 -21.37
CA PHE A 31 11.04 10.72 -20.22
C PHE A 31 11.68 12.12 -20.06
N ASN A 32 12.01 12.80 -21.16
CA ASN A 32 12.55 14.16 -21.06
C ASN A 32 11.49 15.14 -20.58
N PHE A 33 10.22 14.92 -20.93
CA PHE A 33 9.12 15.69 -20.38
C PHE A 33 8.97 15.47 -18.87
N MET A 34 9.05 14.24 -18.38
CA MET A 34 8.98 13.96 -16.94
C MET A 34 10.17 14.55 -16.17
N LYS A 35 11.39 14.50 -16.72
CA LYS A 35 12.56 15.16 -16.13
C LYS A 35 12.40 16.68 -16.06
N GLU A 36 11.92 17.29 -17.14
CA GLU A 36 11.64 18.71 -17.17
C GLU A 36 10.54 19.08 -16.15
N MET A 37 9.48 18.27 -16.08
CA MET A 37 8.40 18.43 -15.08
C MET A 37 8.94 18.39 -13.66
N ARG A 38 9.79 17.40 -13.32
CA ARG A 38 10.42 17.30 -12.01
C ARG A 38 11.16 18.60 -11.65
N SER A 39 12.03 19.08 -12.52
CA SER A 39 12.79 20.30 -12.30
C SER A 39 11.89 21.54 -12.19
N GLN A 40 10.84 21.65 -13.01
CA GLN A 40 9.94 22.79 -12.99
C GLN A 40 9.08 22.80 -11.70
N THR A 41 8.57 21.66 -11.28
CA THR A 41 7.70 21.59 -10.09
C THR A 41 8.47 21.80 -8.80
N GLU A 42 9.70 21.30 -8.68
CA GLU A 42 10.59 21.58 -7.55
C GLU A 42 10.92 23.08 -7.42
N ALA A 43 11.04 23.77 -8.55
CA ALA A 43 11.25 25.23 -8.56
C ALA A 43 9.97 26.03 -8.23
N MET A 44 8.79 25.45 -8.41
CA MET A 44 7.50 26.09 -8.10
C MET A 44 7.10 25.92 -6.63
N LYS A 45 7.26 24.71 -6.11
CA LYS A 45 6.90 24.36 -4.72
C LYS A 45 7.86 23.31 -4.19
N GLU A 46 8.46 23.56 -3.05
CA GLU A 46 9.30 22.60 -2.33
C GLU A 46 8.46 21.35 -1.97
N ASP A 47 9.08 20.18 -2.06
CA ASP A 47 8.44 18.87 -1.78
C ASP A 47 7.22 18.52 -2.64
N PHE A 48 7.04 19.19 -3.79
CA PHE A 48 5.93 18.88 -4.69
C PHE A 48 6.00 17.43 -5.20
N TRP A 49 4.96 16.64 -4.91
CA TRP A 49 4.96 15.21 -5.17
C TRP A 49 4.48 14.87 -6.57
N LEU A 50 5.26 14.05 -7.28
CA LEU A 50 4.91 13.54 -8.61
C LEU A 50 4.66 12.04 -8.54
N MET A 51 3.44 11.60 -8.82
CA MET A 51 3.03 10.21 -8.89
C MET A 51 2.54 9.87 -10.29
N GLY A 52 2.96 8.73 -10.82
CA GLY A 52 2.54 8.28 -12.14
C GLY A 52 1.73 6.98 -12.09
N GLU A 53 0.77 6.84 -12.97
CA GLU A 53 0.16 5.56 -13.20
C GLU A 53 1.02 4.74 -14.14
N VAL A 54 1.53 3.62 -13.64
CA VAL A 54 2.27 2.62 -14.41
C VAL A 54 1.75 1.23 -14.04
N ILE A 55 1.17 0.55 -15.01
CA ILE A 55 0.56 -0.77 -14.76
C ILE A 55 1.63 -1.87 -14.82
N HIS A 56 2.54 -1.82 -15.78
CA HIS A 56 3.50 -2.87 -16.06
C HIS A 56 4.90 -2.32 -16.32
N GLY A 57 5.90 -3.13 -16.02
CA GLY A 57 7.31 -2.85 -16.36
C GLY A 57 8.21 -2.73 -15.14
N ASP A 58 9.42 -2.33 -15.37
CA ASP A 58 10.39 -2.06 -14.33
C ASP A 58 10.13 -0.64 -13.77
N TYR A 59 9.49 -0.56 -12.62
CA TYR A 59 9.11 0.71 -11.98
C TYR A 59 10.28 1.64 -11.70
N SER A 60 11.51 1.13 -11.54
CA SER A 60 12.72 1.94 -11.33
C SER A 60 13.02 2.87 -12.51
N ARG A 61 12.48 2.60 -13.69
CA ARG A 61 12.62 3.47 -14.86
C ARG A 61 11.93 4.82 -14.66
N TRP A 62 10.87 4.86 -13.88
CA TRP A 62 10.07 6.08 -13.59
C TRP A 62 10.38 6.65 -12.21
N VAL A 63 10.57 5.77 -11.21
CA VAL A 63 10.82 6.17 -9.82
C VAL A 63 12.32 6.33 -9.61
N ASN A 64 12.77 7.58 -9.65
CA ASN A 64 14.18 7.95 -9.43
C ASN A 64 14.29 9.45 -9.15
N ASN A 65 15.49 9.90 -8.81
CA ASN A 65 15.75 11.30 -8.41
C ASN A 65 15.56 12.33 -9.53
N GLU A 66 15.41 11.90 -10.79
CA GLU A 66 15.29 12.83 -11.92
C GLU A 66 13.84 12.92 -12.45
N MET A 67 12.95 12.00 -12.08
CA MET A 67 11.60 11.92 -12.65
C MET A 67 10.53 11.84 -11.56
N LEU A 68 9.85 10.71 -11.41
CA LEU A 68 8.72 10.60 -10.50
C LEU A 68 9.17 10.15 -9.11
N HIS A 69 8.47 10.61 -8.08
CA HIS A 69 8.66 10.17 -6.71
C HIS A 69 8.05 8.79 -6.47
N SER A 70 6.95 8.50 -7.17
CA SER A 70 6.16 7.28 -6.99
C SER A 70 5.47 6.87 -8.29
N VAL A 71 5.15 5.59 -8.37
CA VAL A 71 4.19 5.05 -9.34
C VAL A 71 3.27 4.04 -8.67
N THR A 72 2.13 3.75 -9.30
CA THR A 72 1.15 2.77 -8.86
C THR A 72 1.73 1.36 -8.83
N ASN A 73 1.55 0.63 -7.72
CA ASN A 73 2.04 -0.74 -7.55
C ASN A 73 0.96 -1.78 -7.91
N TYR A 74 0.66 -1.88 -9.21
CA TYR A 74 -0.30 -2.88 -9.70
C TYR A 74 0.17 -4.33 -9.49
N GLU A 75 1.48 -4.56 -9.40
CA GLU A 75 2.01 -5.90 -9.16
C GLU A 75 1.71 -6.37 -7.73
N LEU A 76 1.86 -5.49 -6.74
CA LEU A 76 1.46 -5.82 -5.36
C LEU A 76 -0.05 -5.96 -5.24
N HIS A 77 -0.83 -5.06 -5.87
CA HIS A 77 -2.28 -5.16 -5.95
C HIS A 77 -2.71 -6.55 -6.45
N LYS A 78 -2.14 -6.99 -7.58
CA LYS A 78 -2.44 -8.32 -8.14
C LYS A 78 -2.02 -9.44 -7.19
N SER A 79 -0.82 -9.37 -6.62
CA SER A 79 -0.31 -10.40 -5.71
C SER A 79 -1.13 -10.51 -4.42
N LEU A 80 -1.66 -9.39 -3.92
CA LEU A 80 -2.51 -9.38 -2.73
C LEU A 80 -3.80 -10.18 -2.99
N TYR A 81 -4.64 -9.75 -3.93
CA TYR A 81 -5.93 -10.43 -4.10
C TYR A 81 -5.78 -11.88 -4.59
N SER A 82 -4.81 -12.18 -5.48
CA SER A 82 -4.59 -13.54 -5.94
C SER A 82 -3.99 -14.41 -4.83
N GLY A 83 -3.04 -13.90 -4.05
CA GLY A 83 -2.43 -14.62 -2.93
C GLY A 83 -3.46 -15.07 -1.90
N PHE A 84 -4.39 -14.19 -1.55
CA PHE A 84 -5.50 -14.55 -0.66
C PHE A 84 -6.47 -15.56 -1.30
N ASN A 85 -6.88 -15.32 -2.54
CA ASN A 85 -7.86 -16.16 -3.23
C ASN A 85 -7.37 -17.57 -3.55
N ASP A 86 -6.08 -17.72 -3.82
CA ASP A 86 -5.49 -18.97 -4.30
C ASP A 86 -4.62 -19.63 -3.21
N HIS A 87 -4.67 -19.10 -1.98
CA HIS A 87 -3.87 -19.57 -0.85
C HIS A 87 -2.37 -19.68 -1.23
N ASN A 88 -1.82 -18.60 -1.84
CA ASN A 88 -0.46 -18.60 -2.34
C ASN A 88 0.30 -17.34 -1.93
N PHE A 89 0.70 -17.28 -0.67
CA PHE A 89 1.45 -16.13 -0.15
C PHE A 89 2.90 -16.04 -0.63
N PHE A 90 3.43 -17.07 -1.27
CA PHE A 90 4.72 -16.98 -1.97
C PHE A 90 4.71 -15.90 -3.07
N GLU A 91 3.54 -15.65 -3.70
CA GLU A 91 3.40 -14.61 -4.71
C GLU A 91 3.63 -13.22 -4.12
N ILE A 92 3.02 -12.95 -2.94
CA ILE A 92 3.22 -11.68 -2.22
C ILE A 92 4.69 -11.52 -1.83
N ALA A 93 5.26 -12.54 -1.17
CA ALA A 93 6.65 -12.52 -0.71
C ALA A 93 7.64 -12.33 -1.87
N HIS A 94 7.41 -12.98 -3.01
CA HIS A 94 8.23 -12.82 -4.21
C HIS A 94 8.17 -11.39 -4.76
N ASN A 95 6.96 -10.83 -4.88
CA ASN A 95 6.75 -9.48 -5.40
C ASN A 95 7.43 -8.43 -4.50
N VAL A 96 7.21 -8.49 -3.19
CA VAL A 96 7.83 -7.59 -2.22
C VAL A 96 9.36 -7.65 -2.30
N ARG A 97 9.94 -8.85 -2.39
CA ARG A 97 11.40 -9.02 -2.52
C ARG A 97 11.92 -8.43 -3.83
N ARG A 98 11.22 -8.66 -4.94
CA ARG A 98 11.63 -8.14 -6.25
C ARG A 98 11.65 -6.62 -6.30
N LEU A 99 10.73 -5.97 -5.58
CA LEU A 99 10.58 -4.53 -5.53
C LEU A 99 11.30 -3.89 -4.32
N GLU A 100 12.10 -4.62 -3.55
CA GLU A 100 12.71 -4.16 -2.30
C GLU A 100 13.41 -2.80 -2.42
N ALA A 101 14.14 -2.57 -3.51
CA ALA A 101 14.93 -1.35 -3.72
C ALA A 101 14.06 -0.06 -3.79
N ILE A 102 12.83 -0.16 -4.30
CA ILE A 102 11.94 0.98 -4.54
C ILE A 102 10.57 0.82 -3.86
N GLY A 103 10.30 -0.32 -3.25
CA GLY A 103 8.97 -0.68 -2.73
C GLY A 103 8.37 0.37 -1.82
N ARG A 104 9.19 1.01 -0.97
CA ARG A 104 8.73 2.06 -0.04
C ARG A 104 8.25 3.34 -0.73
N GLN A 105 8.68 3.57 -1.97
CA GLN A 105 8.29 4.73 -2.77
C GLN A 105 7.04 4.48 -3.61
N LEU A 106 6.58 3.23 -3.71
CA LEU A 106 5.46 2.87 -4.57
C LEU A 106 4.13 3.15 -3.89
N TYR A 107 3.20 3.73 -4.66
CA TYR A 107 1.81 3.94 -4.25
C TYR A 107 1.06 2.60 -4.27
N THR A 108 0.67 2.11 -3.09
CA THR A 108 0.06 0.80 -2.90
C THR A 108 -1.45 0.90 -2.63
N PHE A 109 -2.20 -0.04 -3.17
CA PHE A 109 -3.66 -0.07 -3.07
C PHE A 109 -4.18 -1.50 -3.20
N VAL A 110 -5.39 -1.75 -2.74
CA VAL A 110 -6.11 -3.02 -2.92
C VAL A 110 -7.17 -2.93 -4.01
N ASP A 111 -7.70 -1.74 -4.27
CA ASP A 111 -8.53 -1.38 -5.42
C ASP A 111 -8.37 0.09 -5.76
N ASN A 112 -8.92 0.50 -6.90
CA ASN A 112 -8.97 1.89 -7.35
C ASN A 112 -10.17 2.11 -8.27
N HIS A 113 -10.26 3.29 -8.90
CA HIS A 113 -11.35 3.67 -9.79
C HIS A 113 -11.40 2.89 -11.13
N ASP A 114 -10.35 2.14 -11.48
CA ASP A 114 -10.21 1.38 -12.72
C ASP A 114 -10.21 -0.13 -12.50
N GLU A 115 -10.14 -0.58 -11.26
CA GLU A 115 -10.12 -1.98 -10.88
C GLU A 115 -11.41 -2.40 -10.19
N ASP A 116 -11.81 -3.67 -10.36
CA ASP A 116 -12.92 -4.22 -9.57
C ASP A 116 -12.65 -4.02 -8.09
N ARG A 117 -13.69 -3.65 -7.33
CA ARG A 117 -13.59 -3.43 -5.89
C ARG A 117 -13.03 -4.67 -5.19
N ILE A 118 -12.17 -4.45 -4.19
CA ILE A 118 -11.53 -5.58 -3.50
C ILE A 118 -12.55 -6.51 -2.85
N ALA A 119 -13.64 -5.98 -2.30
CA ALA A 119 -14.73 -6.77 -1.74
C ALA A 119 -15.40 -7.70 -2.77
N THR A 120 -15.36 -7.33 -4.06
CA THR A 120 -15.85 -8.17 -5.16
C THR A 120 -14.79 -9.16 -5.67
N LYS A 121 -13.50 -8.77 -5.64
CA LYS A 121 -12.39 -9.64 -6.10
C LYS A 121 -12.12 -10.81 -5.16
N LEU A 122 -12.28 -10.60 -3.85
CA LEU A 122 -12.03 -11.63 -2.86
C LEU A 122 -13.12 -12.70 -2.86
N LYS A 123 -12.71 -13.99 -2.82
CA LYS A 123 -13.61 -15.14 -2.72
C LYS A 123 -14.30 -15.23 -1.36
N LEU A 124 -13.60 -14.80 -0.30
CA LEU A 124 -14.08 -14.77 1.07
C LEU A 124 -14.05 -13.32 1.58
N ARG A 125 -15.16 -12.84 2.11
CA ARG A 125 -15.29 -11.45 2.60
C ARG A 125 -14.40 -11.19 3.82
N GLU A 126 -14.16 -12.22 4.62
CA GLU A 126 -13.31 -12.21 5.80
C GLU A 126 -11.86 -11.81 5.46
N HIS A 127 -11.42 -12.06 4.23
CA HIS A 127 -10.10 -11.68 3.75
C HIS A 127 -9.91 -10.15 3.62
N LEU A 128 -10.97 -9.35 3.70
CA LEU A 128 -10.86 -7.89 3.74
C LEU A 128 -10.01 -7.41 4.92
N PHE A 129 -10.14 -8.04 6.08
CA PHE A 129 -9.37 -7.65 7.26
C PHE A 129 -7.86 -7.87 7.07
N PRO A 130 -7.37 -9.08 6.81
CA PRO A 130 -5.94 -9.32 6.68
C PRO A 130 -5.32 -8.67 5.42
N ILE A 131 -6.08 -8.44 4.34
CA ILE A 131 -5.53 -7.76 3.16
C ILE A 131 -5.23 -6.28 3.44
N TYR A 132 -6.07 -5.59 4.22
CA TYR A 132 -5.79 -4.23 4.65
C TYR A 132 -4.64 -4.18 5.67
N ILE A 133 -4.52 -5.17 6.56
CA ILE A 133 -3.33 -5.29 7.43
C ILE A 133 -2.06 -5.38 6.55
N CYS A 134 -2.06 -6.22 5.53
CA CYS A 134 -0.95 -6.29 4.58
C CYS A 134 -0.70 -4.96 3.87
N LEU A 135 -1.75 -4.29 3.39
CA LEU A 135 -1.62 -3.00 2.69
C LEU A 135 -0.91 -1.95 3.55
N PHE A 136 -1.28 -1.82 4.83
CA PHE A 136 -0.72 -0.80 5.72
C PHE A 136 0.64 -1.15 6.30
N THR A 137 1.07 -2.42 6.25
CA THR A 137 2.31 -2.87 6.90
C THR A 137 3.40 -3.32 5.94
N LEU A 138 3.06 -3.69 4.71
CA LEU A 138 4.04 -3.93 3.65
C LEU A 138 4.71 -2.62 3.20
N PRO A 139 5.92 -2.69 2.58
CA PRO A 139 6.57 -1.51 2.04
C PRO A 139 5.72 -0.84 0.96
N GLY A 140 5.50 0.48 1.11
CA GLY A 140 4.75 1.29 0.15
C GLY A 140 4.07 2.48 0.81
N ILE A 141 3.37 3.25 0.01
CA ILE A 141 2.51 4.36 0.42
C ILE A 141 1.08 3.86 0.33
N PRO A 142 0.46 3.42 1.44
CA PRO A 142 -0.86 2.82 1.40
C PRO A 142 -1.95 3.83 1.05
N SER A 143 -2.88 3.40 0.23
CA SER A 143 -3.99 4.22 -0.23
C SER A 143 -5.31 3.45 -0.12
N ILE A 144 -6.33 4.14 0.32
CA ILE A 144 -7.71 3.66 0.37
C ILE A 144 -8.52 4.39 -0.70
N TYR A 145 -9.12 3.63 -1.59
CA TYR A 145 -10.12 4.16 -2.49
C TYR A 145 -11.46 4.25 -1.76
N TYR A 146 -12.14 5.40 -1.89
CA TYR A 146 -13.37 5.66 -1.13
C TYR A 146 -14.40 4.53 -1.22
N GLY A 147 -15.03 4.20 -0.12
CA GLY A 147 -15.96 3.07 0.02
C GLY A 147 -15.26 1.73 0.28
N GLY A 148 -13.92 1.63 0.13
CA GLY A 148 -13.16 0.46 0.50
C GLY A 148 -13.23 0.19 2.00
N GLU A 149 -13.26 1.25 2.81
CA GLU A 149 -13.40 1.22 4.27
C GLU A 149 -14.76 0.68 4.75
N TRP A 150 -15.74 0.63 3.86
CA TRP A 150 -17.06 0.06 4.12
C TRP A 150 -17.26 -1.30 3.41
N GLY A 151 -16.25 -1.77 2.70
CA GLY A 151 -16.33 -3.00 1.92
C GLY A 151 -17.33 -2.90 0.77
N VAL A 152 -17.41 -1.75 0.11
CA VAL A 152 -18.28 -1.52 -1.05
C VAL A 152 -17.88 -2.47 -2.18
N GLU A 153 -18.87 -3.14 -2.74
CA GLU A 153 -18.72 -4.03 -3.88
C GLU A 153 -18.91 -3.29 -5.20
N GLY A 154 -18.24 -3.74 -6.26
CA GLY A 154 -18.40 -3.21 -7.59
C GLY A 154 -17.54 -3.95 -8.59
N LYS A 155 -18.12 -4.25 -9.73
CA LYS A 155 -17.45 -4.96 -10.83
C LYS A 155 -17.63 -4.19 -12.13
N ARG A 156 -16.53 -4.01 -12.85
CA ARG A 156 -16.56 -3.46 -14.20
C ARG A 156 -17.32 -4.38 -15.14
N THR A 157 -18.09 -3.78 -16.03
CA THR A 157 -18.71 -4.47 -17.16
C THR A 157 -17.99 -4.11 -18.45
N ASN A 158 -18.31 -4.80 -19.54
CA ASN A 158 -17.73 -4.47 -20.86
C ASN A 158 -18.17 -3.10 -21.39
N THR A 159 -19.20 -2.50 -20.80
CA THR A 159 -19.82 -1.24 -21.28
C THR A 159 -19.83 -0.13 -20.23
N SER A 160 -19.49 -0.42 -18.97
CA SER A 160 -19.56 0.57 -17.90
C SER A 160 -18.63 0.21 -16.74
N ASP A 161 -18.02 1.25 -16.16
CA ASP A 161 -17.26 1.21 -14.90
C ASP A 161 -18.00 1.92 -13.75
N GLU A 162 -19.28 2.29 -13.95
CA GLU A 162 -20.10 3.01 -12.98
C GLU A 162 -20.14 2.32 -11.60
N ALA A 163 -20.22 0.98 -11.59
CA ALA A 163 -20.22 0.20 -10.36
C ALA A 163 -18.91 0.34 -9.53
N LEU A 164 -17.81 0.75 -10.16
CA LEU A 164 -16.54 1.02 -9.46
C LEU A 164 -16.56 2.38 -8.76
N ARG A 165 -17.43 3.30 -9.20
CA ARG A 165 -17.47 4.72 -8.80
C ARG A 165 -18.86 5.13 -8.31
N PRO A 166 -19.45 4.39 -7.34
CA PRO A 166 -20.79 4.71 -6.86
C PRO A 166 -20.81 6.11 -6.21
N ALA A 167 -21.90 6.85 -6.44
CA ALA A 167 -22.14 8.08 -5.69
C ALA A 167 -22.53 7.70 -4.25
N ILE A 168 -21.69 8.08 -3.29
CA ILE A 168 -21.93 7.84 -1.86
C ILE A 168 -22.08 9.20 -1.18
N SER A 169 -23.19 9.39 -0.46
CA SER A 169 -23.40 10.59 0.34
C SER A 169 -22.69 10.48 1.69
N ILE A 170 -22.06 11.55 2.13
CA ILE A 170 -21.45 11.64 3.47
C ILE A 170 -22.51 11.40 4.56
N GLU A 171 -23.77 11.74 4.30
CA GLU A 171 -24.87 11.49 5.24
C GLU A 171 -25.12 10.00 5.50
N GLN A 172 -24.68 9.12 4.60
CA GLN A 172 -24.77 7.66 4.74
C GLN A 172 -23.59 7.06 5.53
N GLU A 173 -22.57 7.83 5.88
CA GLU A 173 -21.39 7.33 6.58
C GLU A 173 -21.74 6.53 7.84
N GLY A 174 -22.63 7.07 8.67
CA GLY A 174 -23.06 6.40 9.91
C GLY A 174 -23.79 5.07 9.70
N GLU A 175 -24.44 4.88 8.54
CA GLU A 175 -25.11 3.63 8.17
C GLU A 175 -24.15 2.62 7.55
N LEU A 176 -23.08 3.10 6.91
CA LEU A 176 -22.06 2.27 6.23
C LEU A 176 -20.93 1.85 7.18
N HIS A 177 -20.76 2.56 8.29
CA HIS A 177 -19.71 2.27 9.28
C HIS A 177 -19.79 0.83 9.78
N CYS A 178 -18.67 0.15 9.83
CA CYS A 178 -18.57 -1.25 10.22
C CYS A 178 -17.19 -1.57 10.84
N GLU A 179 -16.99 -2.78 11.34
CA GLU A 179 -15.75 -3.22 11.95
C GLU A 179 -14.52 -3.02 11.03
N LEU A 180 -14.70 -3.12 9.71
CA LEU A 180 -13.63 -2.85 8.75
C LEU A 180 -13.22 -1.38 8.76
N THR A 181 -14.18 -0.45 8.94
CA THR A 181 -13.91 0.98 9.08
C THR A 181 -13.03 1.25 10.29
N ASP A 182 -13.35 0.64 11.43
CA ASP A 182 -12.58 0.77 12.67
C ASP A 182 -11.17 0.22 12.52
N LEU A 183 -11.04 -0.96 11.90
CA LEU A 183 -9.73 -1.55 11.63
C LEU A 183 -8.88 -0.64 10.73
N ILE A 184 -9.43 -0.12 9.64
CA ILE A 184 -8.69 0.74 8.70
C ILE A 184 -8.26 2.05 9.39
N ALA A 185 -9.13 2.64 10.21
CA ALA A 185 -8.78 3.82 11.00
C ALA A 185 -7.63 3.53 11.98
N GLN A 186 -7.68 2.39 12.68
CA GLN A 186 -6.60 1.95 13.57
C GLN A 186 -5.31 1.67 12.81
N LEU A 187 -5.37 1.00 11.66
CA LEU A 187 -4.19 0.75 10.81
C LEU A 187 -3.57 2.06 10.30
N GLY A 188 -4.38 3.05 9.94
CA GLY A 188 -3.91 4.38 9.57
C GLY A 188 -3.15 5.07 10.72
N GLN A 189 -3.65 4.97 11.95
CA GLN A 189 -2.96 5.48 13.13
C GLN A 189 -1.66 4.72 13.41
N ILE A 190 -1.69 3.38 13.36
CA ILE A 190 -0.49 2.56 13.52
C ILE A 190 0.54 2.93 12.46
N HIS A 191 0.14 3.00 11.19
CA HIS A 191 1.05 3.37 10.11
C HIS A 191 1.68 4.74 10.35
N SER A 192 0.90 5.76 10.69
CA SER A 192 1.40 7.12 10.90
C SER A 192 2.33 7.27 12.11
N GLN A 193 2.17 6.44 13.15
CA GLN A 193 2.92 6.54 14.40
C GLN A 193 4.16 5.63 14.47
N GLN A 194 4.24 4.61 13.61
CA GLN A 194 5.29 3.60 13.68
C GLN A 194 6.35 3.84 12.60
N GLU A 195 7.49 4.41 13.00
CA GLU A 195 8.64 4.70 12.12
C GLU A 195 9.05 3.49 11.25
N PRO A 196 9.10 2.23 11.74
CA PRO A 196 9.48 1.10 10.92
C PRO A 196 8.58 0.89 9.68
N LEU A 197 7.33 1.35 9.70
CA LEU A 197 6.43 1.23 8.55
C LEU A 197 6.76 2.24 7.44
N HIS A 198 7.46 3.34 7.77
CA HIS A 198 7.88 4.36 6.80
C HIS A 198 9.29 4.06 6.25
N THR A 199 10.26 3.95 7.14
CA THR A 199 11.69 3.89 6.78
C THR A 199 12.28 2.49 6.92
N GLY A 200 11.61 1.62 7.69
CA GLY A 200 12.11 0.31 8.06
C GLY A 200 12.42 -0.59 6.86
N ARG A 201 13.49 -1.39 6.99
CA ARG A 201 13.85 -2.43 6.03
C ARG A 201 13.03 -3.69 6.27
N LEU A 202 12.92 -4.54 5.27
CA LEU A 202 12.25 -5.82 5.35
C LEU A 202 13.26 -6.95 5.06
N PRO A 203 14.16 -7.28 6.03
CA PRO A 203 15.28 -8.18 5.81
C PRO A 203 14.89 -9.66 5.77
N GLY A 204 13.71 -10.01 6.24
CA GLY A 204 13.27 -11.39 6.30
C GLY A 204 11.77 -11.55 6.27
N THR A 205 11.34 -12.61 5.60
CA THR A 205 9.95 -13.04 5.56
C THR A 205 9.88 -14.53 5.81
N ALA A 206 8.87 -14.97 6.55
CA ALA A 206 8.48 -16.37 6.60
C ALA A 206 7.21 -16.50 5.77
N ALA A 207 7.27 -17.25 4.69
CA ALA A 207 6.12 -17.47 3.82
C ALA A 207 5.93 -18.97 3.60
N ASP A 208 4.69 -19.39 3.73
CA ASP A 208 4.17 -20.67 3.28
C ASP A 208 3.04 -20.38 2.28
N GLN A 209 2.37 -21.40 1.79
CA GLN A 209 1.22 -21.21 0.91
C GLN A 209 0.11 -20.39 1.58
N ARG A 210 -0.17 -20.65 2.85
CA ARG A 210 -1.29 -20.08 3.60
C ARG A 210 -0.92 -19.12 4.71
N GLN A 211 0.36 -19.05 5.08
CA GLN A 211 0.86 -18.18 6.13
C GLN A 211 1.91 -17.23 5.58
N TYR A 212 1.84 -15.98 6.00
CA TYR A 212 2.85 -14.99 5.66
C TYR A 212 3.16 -14.14 6.87
N ALA A 213 4.42 -14.08 7.21
CA ALA A 213 4.90 -13.21 8.27
C ALA A 213 6.16 -12.47 7.84
N PHE A 214 6.27 -11.22 8.23
CA PHE A 214 7.41 -10.37 7.91
C PHE A 214 7.67 -9.37 9.03
N ALA A 215 8.89 -8.86 9.06
CA ALA A 215 9.32 -7.85 10.02
C ALA A 215 9.81 -6.59 9.30
N ARG A 216 9.35 -5.42 9.75
CA ARG A 216 9.85 -4.10 9.36
C ARG A 216 10.79 -3.62 10.44
N HIS A 217 12.07 -3.47 10.10
CA HIS A 217 13.14 -3.10 11.02
C HIS A 217 13.41 -1.60 10.93
N GLY A 218 13.03 -0.84 11.95
CA GLY A 218 13.42 0.55 12.15
C GLY A 218 14.74 0.69 12.94
N GLU A 219 15.02 1.90 13.39
CA GLU A 219 16.23 2.16 14.20
C GLU A 219 16.13 1.52 15.58
N ASP A 220 15.04 1.75 16.30
CA ASP A 220 14.86 1.35 17.71
C ASP A 220 13.73 0.34 17.92
N SER A 221 12.99 0.01 16.90
CA SER A 221 11.82 -0.87 17.00
C SER A 221 11.65 -1.77 15.77
N VAL A 222 10.90 -2.83 15.98
CA VAL A 222 10.55 -3.80 14.93
C VAL A 222 9.05 -4.00 14.94
N ILE A 223 8.41 -3.86 13.78
CA ILE A 223 7.00 -4.22 13.58
C ILE A 223 6.94 -5.57 12.89
N ILE A 224 6.26 -6.51 13.53
CA ILE A 224 6.00 -7.84 12.99
C ILE A 224 4.55 -7.90 12.53
N THR A 225 4.35 -8.33 11.30
CA THR A 225 3.02 -8.64 10.76
C THR A 225 2.97 -10.12 10.44
N ALA A 226 1.92 -10.79 10.91
CA ALA A 226 1.65 -12.18 10.58
C ALA A 226 0.19 -12.32 10.15
N VAL A 227 -0.03 -13.01 9.04
CA VAL A 227 -1.35 -13.33 8.52
C VAL A 227 -1.46 -14.82 8.24
N ASN A 228 -2.60 -15.37 8.61
CA ASN A 228 -2.95 -16.77 8.37
C ASN A 228 -4.18 -16.83 7.46
N ASN A 229 -4.07 -17.49 6.33
CA ASN A 229 -5.13 -17.74 5.36
C ASN A 229 -5.52 -19.22 5.34
N ASP A 230 -5.56 -19.82 6.52
CA ASP A 230 -6.00 -21.20 6.75
C ASP A 230 -7.05 -21.23 7.86
N ASP A 231 -7.86 -22.28 7.88
CA ASP A 231 -8.85 -22.53 8.94
C ASP A 231 -8.17 -23.07 10.22
N GLU A 232 -6.94 -23.56 10.13
CA GLU A 232 -6.18 -24.12 11.25
C GLU A 232 -5.13 -23.14 11.77
N PRO A 233 -4.85 -23.14 13.08
CA PRO A 233 -3.76 -22.39 13.67
C PRO A 233 -2.39 -22.81 13.11
N ALA A 234 -1.49 -21.86 12.94
CA ALA A 234 -0.14 -22.11 12.44
C ALA A 234 0.93 -21.43 13.33
N GLU A 235 2.10 -22.06 13.41
CA GLU A 235 3.29 -21.49 14.07
C GLU A 235 4.28 -21.02 13.00
N LEU A 236 4.77 -19.79 13.15
CA LEU A 236 5.75 -19.21 12.24
C LEU A 236 6.97 -18.71 13.02
N ALA A 237 8.16 -19.02 12.53
CA ALA A 237 9.41 -18.48 13.02
C ALA A 237 9.86 -17.29 12.18
N ILE A 238 9.94 -16.11 12.79
CA ILE A 238 10.37 -14.88 12.13
C ILE A 238 11.71 -14.46 12.73
N PRO A 239 12.77 -14.28 11.93
CA PRO A 239 14.02 -13.75 12.45
C PRO A 239 13.85 -12.28 12.83
N VAL A 240 14.16 -11.96 14.09
CA VAL A 240 14.17 -10.59 14.59
C VAL A 240 15.56 -10.26 15.14
N PRO A 241 16.07 -9.03 14.99
CA PRO A 241 17.40 -8.65 15.47
C PRO A 241 17.49 -8.44 16.98
N LEU A 242 16.37 -8.54 17.68
CA LEU A 242 16.26 -8.31 19.11
C LEU A 242 16.45 -9.62 19.87
N GLN A 243 17.27 -9.60 20.96
CA GLN A 243 17.54 -10.81 21.75
C GLN A 243 16.43 -11.14 22.75
N ALA A 244 15.84 -10.13 23.34
CA ALA A 244 14.68 -10.25 24.24
C ALA A 244 13.96 -8.92 24.37
N GLY A 245 12.71 -8.95 24.78
CA GLY A 245 11.91 -7.74 24.95
C GLY A 245 10.46 -8.04 25.28
N GLU A 246 9.62 -7.05 25.12
CA GLU A 246 8.17 -7.15 25.19
C GLU A 246 7.57 -6.95 23.81
N ALA A 247 6.74 -7.88 23.36
CA ALA A 247 5.91 -7.74 22.18
C ALA A 247 4.55 -7.17 22.59
N VAL A 248 4.09 -6.16 21.87
CA VAL A 248 2.79 -5.53 22.08
C VAL A 248 1.95 -5.74 20.83
N ASN A 249 0.77 -6.32 20.96
CA ASN A 249 -0.18 -6.41 19.88
C ASN A 249 -0.74 -5.01 19.57
N LEU A 250 -0.38 -4.42 18.44
CA LEU A 250 -0.80 -3.05 18.11
C LEU A 250 -2.30 -2.93 17.78
N LEU A 251 -2.95 -4.03 17.42
CA LEU A 251 -4.41 -4.07 17.22
C LEU A 251 -5.16 -4.23 18.55
N GLU A 252 -4.53 -4.86 19.54
CA GLU A 252 -5.06 -5.06 20.89
C GLU A 252 -3.98 -4.71 21.94
N PRO A 253 -3.72 -3.41 22.23
CA PRO A 253 -2.57 -2.97 23.03
C PRO A 253 -2.54 -3.50 24.48
N ALA A 254 -3.65 -4.03 24.98
CA ALA A 254 -3.70 -4.73 26.25
C ALA A 254 -3.03 -6.11 26.21
N ASP A 255 -2.90 -6.71 25.04
CA ASP A 255 -2.21 -7.98 24.81
C ASP A 255 -0.70 -7.72 24.69
N ARG A 256 0.03 -8.14 25.72
CA ARG A 256 1.48 -8.00 25.83
C ARG A 256 2.10 -9.31 26.24
N SER A 257 3.17 -9.68 25.56
CA SER A 257 3.89 -10.93 25.83
C SER A 257 5.39 -10.71 25.85
N PRO A 258 6.11 -11.22 26.87
CA PRO A 258 7.56 -11.27 26.82
C PRO A 258 8.00 -12.20 25.70
N PHE A 259 9.08 -11.82 25.01
CA PHE A 259 9.70 -12.68 24.03
C PHE A 259 11.20 -12.83 24.31
N GLN A 260 11.75 -13.98 23.94
CA GLN A 260 13.18 -14.24 23.96
C GLN A 260 13.54 -15.05 22.71
N THR A 261 14.48 -14.55 21.93
CA THR A 261 14.97 -15.32 20.79
C THR A 261 15.87 -16.46 21.29
N GLY A 262 15.67 -17.66 20.76
CA GLY A 262 16.54 -18.79 21.06
C GLY A 262 17.99 -18.46 20.65
N ARG A 263 18.95 -18.81 21.48
CA ARG A 263 20.38 -18.77 21.11
C ARG A 263 20.56 -19.73 19.94
N SER A 264 21.03 -19.23 18.79
CA SER A 264 21.62 -20.10 17.78
C SER A 264 22.81 -20.83 18.40
N THR A 265 22.64 -22.11 18.63
CA THR A 265 23.76 -23.03 18.96
C THR A 265 24.58 -23.30 17.71
#